data_b60315097a2ae3f07b3ff2c80a131c7a
#
_entry.id   b60315097a2ae3f07b3ff2c80a131c7a
#
_cell.length_a   1.000
_cell.length_b   1.000
_cell.length_c   1.000
_cell.angle_alpha   90.00
_cell.angle_beta   90.00
_cell.angle_gamma   90.00
#
_symmetry.space_group_name_H-M   'P 1'
#
loop_
_entity.id
_entity.type
_entity.pdbx_description
1 polymer ?
#
loop_
_entity_poly.entity_id
_entity_poly.type
_entity_poly.pdbx_seq_one_letter_code
_entity_poly.pdbx_strand_id
1 'polypeptide(L)'
;MKQKTNKMLIFTSLAAYFTYFIHGIGASILGQYKPEFAAAWGAKTLADGTLDVSMVVSVIAALGLGRLISLPFSGPLSDKYGRRLSGIIGVLCYVAYFFGMANSTSMAMGYAFAVIGGIANSFLDTCVSPTCMEIYVNNPSVANLFTKFSICLSQFLLPFLIGIVASANMSYKTIFIVAGIAIFIDGILILILPF
;
A
#
# COMPACT_ATOMS: atom_id res chain seq x y z
N MET A 1 1.64 -23.52 28.48
CA MET A 1 1.71 -24.43 27.32
C MET A 1 2.15 -23.65 26.10
N LYS A 2 3.33 -23.91 25.48
CA LYS A 2 3.74 -23.30 24.21
C LYS A 2 2.84 -23.91 23.12
N GLN A 3 1.90 -23.11 22.61
CA GLN A 3 1.12 -23.50 21.45
C GLN A 3 2.07 -23.65 20.26
N LYS A 4 2.21 -24.86 19.73
CA LYS A 4 2.98 -25.10 18.50
C LYS A 4 2.30 -24.30 17.39
N THR A 5 2.93 -23.20 16.96
CA THR A 5 2.44 -22.42 15.84
C THR A 5 2.38 -23.34 14.61
N ASN A 6 1.18 -23.53 14.08
CA ASN A 6 0.98 -24.35 12.89
C ASN A 6 1.75 -23.71 11.71
N LYS A 7 2.40 -24.52 10.87
CA LYS A 7 3.13 -24.02 9.68
C LYS A 7 2.28 -23.08 8.82
N MET A 8 0.99 -23.36 8.65
CA MET A 8 0.07 -22.48 7.92
C MET A 8 -0.04 -21.08 8.54
N LEU A 9 -0.07 -20.95 9.88
CA LEU A 9 -0.12 -19.66 10.55
C LEU A 9 1.16 -18.84 10.35
N ILE A 10 2.32 -19.51 10.25
CA ILE A 10 3.58 -18.84 9.90
C ILE A 10 3.50 -18.27 8.47
N PHE A 11 3.00 -19.04 7.50
CA PHE A 11 2.81 -18.53 6.14
C PHE A 11 1.81 -17.38 6.09
N THR A 12 0.71 -17.45 6.88
CA THR A 12 -0.24 -16.33 6.99
C THR A 12 0.44 -15.06 7.51
N SER A 13 1.27 -15.17 8.55
CA SER A 13 1.99 -13.99 9.07
C SER A 13 3.02 -13.44 8.08
N LEU A 14 3.70 -14.30 7.32
CA LEU A 14 4.63 -13.87 6.27
C LEU A 14 3.89 -13.13 5.14
N ALA A 15 2.75 -13.64 4.67
CA ALA A 15 1.90 -12.95 3.71
C ALA A 15 1.44 -11.59 4.27
N ALA A 16 0.97 -11.55 5.52
CA ALA A 16 0.58 -10.33 6.19
C ALA A 16 1.71 -9.29 6.27
N TYR A 17 2.95 -9.69 6.60
CA TYR A 17 4.11 -8.80 6.59
C TYR A 17 4.47 -8.34 5.17
N PHE A 18 4.30 -9.21 4.16
CA PHE A 18 4.52 -8.83 2.77
C PHE A 18 3.46 -7.85 2.26
N THR A 19 2.19 -8.03 2.65
CA THR A 19 1.13 -7.03 2.41
C THR A 19 1.56 -5.66 2.92
N TYR A 20 2.08 -5.58 4.15
CA TYR A 20 2.54 -4.31 4.71
C TYR A 20 3.83 -3.78 4.10
N PHE A 21 4.68 -4.64 3.58
CA PHE A 21 5.83 -4.21 2.79
C PHE A 21 5.36 -3.46 1.52
N ILE A 22 4.39 -4.01 0.79
CA ILE A 22 3.83 -3.36 -0.40
C ILE A 22 3.03 -2.10 -0.01
N HIS A 23 2.33 -2.13 1.12
CA HIS A 23 1.66 -0.96 1.67
C HIS A 23 2.63 0.21 1.90
N GLY A 24 3.82 -0.03 2.45
CA GLY A 24 4.84 1.01 2.64
C GLY A 24 5.31 1.62 1.32
N ILE A 25 5.46 0.81 0.25
CA ILE A 25 5.72 1.32 -1.10
C ILE A 25 4.57 2.22 -1.54
N GLY A 26 3.32 1.75 -1.45
CA GLY A 26 2.14 2.49 -1.89
C GLY A 26 1.95 3.83 -1.19
N ALA A 27 2.26 3.90 0.10
CA ALA A 27 2.16 5.12 0.88
C ALA A 27 3.23 6.18 0.52
N SER A 28 4.39 5.76 0.01
CA SER A 28 5.56 6.64 -0.17
C SER A 28 5.90 6.95 -1.62
N ILE A 29 5.49 6.10 -2.56
CA ILE A 29 5.94 6.16 -3.95
C ILE A 29 5.57 7.46 -4.67
N LEU A 30 4.38 8.03 -4.40
CA LEU A 30 3.97 9.32 -4.98
C LEU A 30 4.90 10.45 -4.56
N GLY A 31 5.39 10.41 -3.33
CA GLY A 31 6.33 11.38 -2.81
C GLY A 31 7.69 11.36 -3.51
N GLN A 32 8.09 10.21 -4.05
CA GLN A 32 9.36 10.02 -4.75
C GLN A 32 9.29 10.44 -6.22
N TYR A 33 8.14 10.31 -6.86
CA TYR A 33 7.91 10.60 -8.28
C TYR A 33 7.10 11.88 -8.54
N LYS A 34 7.22 12.86 -7.62
CA LYS A 34 6.51 14.15 -7.78
C LYS A 34 6.77 14.86 -9.11
N PRO A 35 8.03 15.01 -9.58
CA PRO A 35 8.29 15.68 -10.86
C PRO A 35 7.71 14.94 -12.06
N GLU A 36 7.76 13.61 -12.06
CA GLU A 36 7.24 12.78 -13.15
C GLU A 36 5.73 12.89 -13.27
N PHE A 37 5.01 12.85 -12.14
CA PHE A 37 3.57 13.07 -12.13
C PHE A 37 3.20 14.51 -12.47
N ALA A 38 3.94 15.50 -11.99
CA ALA A 38 3.74 16.89 -12.34
C ALA A 38 3.86 17.10 -13.85
N ALA A 39 4.89 16.53 -14.47
CA ALA A 39 5.09 16.55 -15.93
C ALA A 39 3.95 15.82 -16.66
N ALA A 40 3.56 14.62 -16.21
CA ALA A 40 2.51 13.81 -16.83
C ALA A 40 1.13 14.49 -16.76
N TRP A 41 0.88 15.30 -15.74
CA TRP A 41 -0.41 15.99 -15.54
C TRP A 41 -0.41 17.44 -16.04
N GLY A 42 0.66 17.89 -16.72
CA GLY A 42 0.72 19.21 -17.34
C GLY A 42 0.92 20.36 -16.34
N ALA A 43 1.74 20.13 -15.31
CA ALA A 43 2.09 21.17 -14.35
C ALA A 43 2.78 22.37 -15.01
N LYS A 44 2.56 23.56 -14.46
CA LYS A 44 3.21 24.79 -14.91
C LYS A 44 4.68 24.78 -14.51
N THR A 45 5.52 25.37 -15.36
CA THR A 45 6.93 25.65 -15.01
C THR A 45 6.97 26.94 -14.19
N LEU A 46 7.66 26.91 -13.07
CA LEU A 46 7.90 28.03 -12.19
C LEU A 46 8.99 28.97 -12.77
N ALA A 47 9.14 30.14 -12.18
CA ALA A 47 10.11 31.15 -12.63
C ALA A 47 11.56 30.69 -12.52
N ASP A 48 11.87 29.70 -11.68
CA ASP A 48 13.17 29.07 -11.50
C ASP A 48 13.44 27.90 -12.48
N GLY A 49 12.50 27.61 -13.38
CA GLY A 49 12.59 26.51 -14.36
C GLY A 49 12.17 25.15 -13.83
N THR A 50 11.74 25.02 -12.56
CA THR A 50 11.23 23.77 -12.00
C THR A 50 9.73 23.60 -12.28
N LEU A 51 9.22 22.35 -12.18
CA LEU A 51 7.80 22.10 -12.31
C LEU A 51 7.07 22.34 -10.97
N ASP A 52 5.87 22.91 -11.05
CA ASP A 52 5.01 23.08 -9.89
C ASP A 52 4.45 21.70 -9.43
N VAL A 53 5.03 21.17 -8.36
CA VAL A 53 4.61 19.88 -7.78
C VAL A 53 3.43 20.00 -6.80
N SER A 54 2.87 21.18 -6.59
CA SER A 54 1.78 21.42 -5.62
C SER A 54 0.55 20.55 -5.89
N MET A 55 0.22 20.33 -7.18
CA MET A 55 -0.86 19.43 -7.58
C MET A 55 -0.62 17.98 -7.15
N VAL A 56 0.63 17.52 -7.20
CA VAL A 56 0.97 16.14 -6.76
C VAL A 56 0.90 16.03 -5.24
N VAL A 57 1.30 17.06 -4.52
CA VAL A 57 1.19 17.11 -3.05
C VAL A 57 -0.28 17.02 -2.62
N SER A 58 -1.20 17.70 -3.32
CA SER A 58 -2.63 17.59 -3.03
C SER A 58 -3.19 16.19 -3.33
N VAL A 59 -2.69 15.50 -4.36
CA VAL A 59 -3.03 14.09 -4.64
C VAL A 59 -2.47 13.16 -3.55
N ILE A 60 -1.26 13.42 -3.03
CA ILE A 60 -0.73 12.67 -1.87
C ILE A 60 -1.65 12.85 -0.65
N ALA A 61 -2.16 14.06 -0.40
CA ALA A 61 -3.11 14.31 0.68
C ALA A 61 -4.43 13.52 0.50
N ALA A 62 -4.84 13.23 -0.74
CA ALA A 62 -6.02 12.43 -1.03
C ALA A 62 -5.92 10.98 -0.53
N LEU A 63 -4.70 10.41 -0.40
CA LEU A 63 -4.50 9.14 0.32
C LEU A 63 -4.98 9.22 1.77
N GLY A 64 -4.63 10.32 2.47
CA GLY A 64 -5.10 10.57 3.83
C GLY A 64 -6.62 10.73 3.91
N LEU A 65 -7.22 11.43 2.94
CA LEU A 65 -8.66 11.62 2.85
C LEU A 65 -9.39 10.28 2.66
N GLY A 66 -8.95 9.44 1.73
CA GLY A 66 -9.51 8.10 1.52
C GLY A 66 -9.45 7.25 2.77
N ARG A 67 -8.32 7.27 3.48
CA ARG A 67 -8.15 6.58 4.75
C ARG A 67 -9.10 7.12 5.84
N LEU A 68 -9.20 8.43 5.98
CA LEU A 68 -10.05 9.09 6.97
C LEU A 68 -11.53 8.69 6.79
N ILE A 69 -12.02 8.70 5.55
CA ILE A 69 -13.41 8.35 5.24
C ILE A 69 -13.69 6.87 5.49
N SER A 70 -12.74 5.98 5.18
CA SER A 70 -12.98 4.52 5.25
C SER A 70 -12.72 3.90 6.62
N LEU A 71 -11.90 4.52 7.49
CA LEU A 71 -11.57 4.01 8.83
C LEU A 71 -12.80 3.67 9.69
N PRO A 72 -13.84 4.51 9.78
CA PRO A 72 -15.02 4.21 10.61
C PRO A 72 -15.79 2.95 10.15
N PHE A 73 -15.64 2.56 8.88
CA PHE A 73 -16.36 1.44 8.29
C PHE A 73 -15.52 0.17 8.20
N SER A 74 -14.22 0.29 7.96
CA SER A 74 -13.32 -0.86 7.74
C SER A 74 -13.18 -1.73 9.00
N GLY A 75 -13.08 -1.13 10.20
CA GLY A 75 -13.01 -1.86 11.46
C GLY A 75 -14.26 -2.71 11.72
N PRO A 76 -15.45 -2.10 11.85
CA PRO A 76 -16.70 -2.84 12.05
C PRO A 76 -16.98 -3.89 10.97
N LEU A 77 -16.60 -3.62 9.70
CA LEU A 77 -16.78 -4.58 8.63
C LEU A 77 -15.86 -5.79 8.82
N SER A 78 -14.60 -5.57 9.17
CA SER A 78 -13.62 -6.62 9.45
C SER A 78 -14.03 -7.47 10.65
N ASP A 79 -14.56 -6.86 11.71
CA ASP A 79 -15.00 -7.57 12.90
C ASP A 79 -16.27 -8.40 12.65
N LYS A 80 -17.21 -7.88 11.82
CA LYS A 80 -18.48 -8.55 11.53
C LYS A 80 -18.35 -9.67 10.48
N TYR A 81 -17.57 -9.45 9.43
CA TYR A 81 -17.50 -10.35 8.27
C TYR A 81 -16.17 -11.10 8.14
N GLY A 82 -15.25 -10.86 9.07
CA GLY A 82 -13.95 -11.52 9.14
C GLY A 82 -12.81 -10.76 8.45
N ARG A 83 -11.60 -11.02 8.93
CA ARG A 83 -10.35 -10.35 8.48
C ARG A 83 -10.09 -10.55 6.99
N ARG A 84 -10.37 -11.75 6.48
CA ARG A 84 -10.18 -12.11 5.07
C ARG A 84 -10.95 -11.19 4.12
N LEU A 85 -12.24 -10.89 4.40
CA LEU A 85 -13.03 -10.00 3.53
C LEU A 85 -12.42 -8.60 3.48
N SER A 86 -12.03 -8.06 4.63
CA SER A 86 -11.34 -6.77 4.71
C SER A 86 -10.04 -6.77 3.91
N GLY A 87 -9.23 -7.83 4.05
CA GLY A 87 -7.99 -7.99 3.29
C GLY A 87 -8.22 -7.99 1.78
N ILE A 88 -9.23 -8.72 1.28
CA ILE A 88 -9.57 -8.79 -0.15
C ILE A 88 -9.98 -7.41 -0.68
N ILE A 89 -10.86 -6.70 0.04
CA ILE A 89 -11.26 -5.34 -0.35
C ILE A 89 -10.04 -4.42 -0.42
N GLY A 90 -9.17 -4.48 0.60
CA GLY A 90 -7.95 -3.69 0.63
C GLY A 90 -7.02 -3.99 -0.54
N VAL A 91 -6.80 -5.28 -0.86
CA VAL A 91 -5.98 -5.71 -2.01
C VAL A 91 -6.57 -5.20 -3.33
N LEU A 92 -7.87 -5.38 -3.57
CA LEU A 92 -8.51 -4.93 -4.81
C LEU A 92 -8.40 -3.41 -4.98
N CYS A 93 -8.58 -2.66 -3.91
CA CYS A 93 -8.38 -1.21 -3.91
C CYS A 93 -6.91 -0.84 -4.19
N TYR A 94 -5.93 -1.59 -3.64
CA TYR A 94 -4.51 -1.34 -3.94
C TYR A 94 -4.14 -1.69 -5.38
N VAL A 95 -4.68 -2.78 -5.93
CA VAL A 95 -4.50 -3.11 -7.35
C VAL A 95 -5.02 -1.97 -8.21
N ALA A 96 -6.24 -1.48 -7.94
CA ALA A 96 -6.81 -0.34 -8.65
C ALA A 96 -5.96 0.93 -8.50
N TYR A 97 -5.45 1.22 -7.29
CA TYR A 97 -4.55 2.34 -7.02
C TYR A 97 -3.27 2.25 -7.84
N PHE A 98 -2.53 1.14 -7.78
CA PHE A 98 -1.25 1.00 -8.46
C PHE A 98 -1.39 1.07 -9.98
N PHE A 99 -2.30 0.30 -10.56
CA PHE A 99 -2.50 0.33 -12.02
C PHE A 99 -3.14 1.63 -12.49
N GLY A 100 -4.05 2.20 -11.70
CA GLY A 100 -4.66 3.47 -11.99
C GLY A 100 -3.66 4.63 -11.98
N MET A 101 -2.79 4.68 -10.96
CA MET A 101 -1.73 5.68 -10.88
C MET A 101 -0.70 5.55 -12.02
N ALA A 102 -0.28 4.31 -12.37
CA ALA A 102 0.63 4.07 -13.49
C ALA A 102 0.10 4.63 -14.82
N ASN A 103 -1.23 4.67 -14.99
CA ASN A 103 -1.89 5.12 -16.21
C ASN A 103 -2.57 6.49 -16.07
N SER A 104 -2.40 7.17 -14.95
CA SER A 104 -3.02 8.48 -14.74
C SER A 104 -2.41 9.55 -15.66
N THR A 105 -3.27 10.25 -16.40
CA THR A 105 -2.91 11.31 -17.35
C THR A 105 -3.38 12.69 -16.89
N SER A 106 -4.04 12.76 -15.73
CA SER A 106 -4.53 14.02 -15.18
C SER A 106 -4.54 13.99 -13.65
N MET A 107 -4.46 15.17 -13.05
CA MET A 107 -4.58 15.34 -11.61
C MET A 107 -5.88 14.73 -11.05
N ALA A 108 -7.01 14.89 -11.77
CA ALA A 108 -8.30 14.34 -11.34
C ALA A 108 -8.29 12.80 -11.25
N MET A 109 -7.68 12.12 -12.24
CA MET A 109 -7.46 10.67 -12.19
C MET A 109 -6.56 10.30 -11.03
N GLY A 110 -5.43 11.00 -10.87
CA GLY A 110 -4.51 10.79 -9.75
C GLY A 110 -5.21 10.92 -8.40
N TYR A 111 -6.05 11.95 -8.24
CA TYR A 111 -6.82 12.19 -7.03
C TYR A 111 -7.79 11.03 -6.72
N ALA A 112 -8.56 10.60 -7.72
CA ALA A 112 -9.50 9.48 -7.58
C ALA A 112 -8.79 8.18 -7.15
N PHE A 113 -7.70 7.81 -7.83
CA PHE A 113 -6.93 6.62 -7.48
C PHE A 113 -6.21 6.75 -6.13
N ALA A 114 -5.75 7.95 -5.74
CA ALA A 114 -5.17 8.17 -4.42
C ALA A 114 -6.21 7.98 -3.31
N VAL A 115 -7.45 8.45 -3.49
CA VAL A 115 -8.56 8.17 -2.54
C VAL A 115 -8.77 6.65 -2.40
N ILE A 116 -8.80 5.91 -3.52
CA ILE A 116 -8.92 4.44 -3.52
C ILE A 116 -7.74 3.80 -2.77
N GLY A 117 -6.50 4.29 -2.97
CA GLY A 117 -5.33 3.85 -2.22
C GLY A 117 -5.45 4.12 -0.71
N GLY A 118 -6.03 5.24 -0.32
CA GLY A 118 -6.34 5.56 1.07
C GLY A 118 -7.37 4.60 1.69
N ILE A 119 -8.41 4.24 0.94
CA ILE A 119 -9.38 3.22 1.34
C ILE A 119 -8.69 1.87 1.53
N ALA A 120 -7.82 1.48 0.58
CA ALA A 120 -7.03 0.26 0.70
C ALA A 120 -6.22 0.20 1.99
N ASN A 121 -5.58 1.32 2.38
CA ASN A 121 -4.82 1.43 3.62
C ASN A 121 -5.66 1.06 4.85
N SER A 122 -6.88 1.60 4.96
CA SER A 122 -7.77 1.32 6.08
C SER A 122 -8.17 -0.15 6.15
N PHE A 123 -8.55 -0.72 5.01
CA PHE A 123 -9.00 -2.11 4.96
C PHE A 123 -7.86 -3.10 5.23
N LEU A 124 -6.64 -2.84 4.75
CA LEU A 124 -5.48 -3.66 5.07
C LEU A 124 -5.05 -3.52 6.53
N ASP A 125 -5.12 -2.32 7.11
CA ASP A 125 -4.82 -2.11 8.52
C ASP A 125 -5.74 -2.94 9.43
N THR A 126 -7.03 -3.04 9.11
CA THR A 126 -8.01 -3.80 9.88
C THR A 126 -7.96 -5.32 9.63
N CYS A 127 -7.24 -5.76 8.60
CA CYS A 127 -6.96 -7.17 8.33
C CYS A 127 -5.62 -7.60 8.94
N VAL A 128 -4.52 -6.95 8.53
CA VAL A 128 -3.16 -7.45 8.73
C VAL A 128 -2.71 -7.37 10.19
N SER A 129 -2.85 -6.20 10.84
CA SER A 129 -2.40 -6.02 12.22
C SER A 129 -3.11 -6.97 13.19
N PRO A 130 -4.46 -7.05 13.21
CA PRO A 130 -5.16 -7.98 14.09
C PRO A 130 -4.81 -9.44 13.80
N THR A 131 -4.73 -9.84 12.52
CA THR A 131 -4.37 -11.22 12.15
C THR A 131 -2.99 -11.61 12.72
N CYS A 132 -1.98 -10.74 12.59
CA CYS A 132 -0.67 -11.02 13.17
C CYS A 132 -0.73 -11.13 14.70
N MET A 133 -1.49 -10.27 15.37
CA MET A 133 -1.65 -10.29 16.83
C MET A 133 -2.39 -11.55 17.30
N GLU A 134 -3.39 -11.99 16.57
CA GLU A 134 -4.16 -13.21 16.84
C GLU A 134 -3.35 -14.50 16.62
N ILE A 135 -2.43 -14.52 15.65
CA ILE A 135 -1.49 -15.62 15.43
C ILE A 135 -0.46 -15.73 16.57
N TYR A 136 0.07 -14.61 17.03
CA TYR A 136 1.12 -14.57 18.06
C TYR A 136 0.58 -14.13 19.42
N VAL A 137 -0.41 -14.83 19.94
CA VAL A 137 -1.11 -14.51 21.20
C VAL A 137 -0.19 -14.34 22.42
N ASN A 138 0.98 -14.97 22.44
CA ASN A 138 1.95 -14.85 23.53
C ASN A 138 2.76 -13.54 23.45
N ASN A 139 2.87 -12.93 22.26
CA ASN A 139 3.63 -11.72 22.01
C ASN A 139 2.96 -10.82 20.95
N PRO A 140 1.71 -10.40 21.15
CA PRO A 140 0.94 -9.67 20.13
C PRO A 140 1.58 -8.31 19.79
N SER A 141 2.15 -7.62 20.78
CA SER A 141 2.84 -6.34 20.56
C SER A 141 4.06 -6.50 19.66
N VAL A 142 4.84 -7.58 19.82
CA VAL A 142 6.00 -7.86 18.97
C VAL A 142 5.55 -8.15 17.54
N ALA A 143 4.50 -8.96 17.36
CA ALA A 143 3.95 -9.24 16.04
C ALA A 143 3.49 -7.94 15.33
N ASN A 144 2.82 -7.05 16.06
CA ASN A 144 2.43 -5.75 15.51
C ASN A 144 3.62 -4.83 15.21
N LEU A 145 4.72 -4.87 15.98
CA LEU A 145 5.95 -4.15 15.66
C LEU A 145 6.56 -4.62 14.34
N PHE A 146 6.56 -5.94 14.06
CA PHE A 146 7.03 -6.47 12.77
C PHE A 146 6.20 -5.99 11.59
N THR A 147 4.90 -5.73 11.74
CA THR A 147 4.10 -5.10 10.68
C THR A 147 4.61 -3.69 10.37
N LYS A 148 4.89 -2.89 11.38
CA LYS A 148 5.44 -1.54 11.20
C LYS A 148 6.87 -1.56 10.66
N PHE A 149 7.69 -2.52 11.12
CA PHE A 149 9.02 -2.76 10.56
C PHE A 149 8.95 -3.04 9.05
N SER A 150 7.99 -3.86 8.58
CA SER A 150 7.83 -4.16 7.16
C SER A 150 7.52 -2.90 6.33
N ILE A 151 6.67 -1.99 6.84
CA ILE A 151 6.40 -0.69 6.21
C ILE A 151 7.69 0.14 6.14
N CYS A 152 8.39 0.32 7.27
CA CYS A 152 9.60 1.12 7.31
C CYS A 152 10.71 0.55 6.41
N LEU A 153 10.85 -0.79 6.38
CA LEU A 153 11.82 -1.46 5.53
C LEU A 153 11.56 -1.18 4.05
N SER A 154 10.31 -1.28 3.61
CA SER A 154 9.95 -0.99 2.22
C SER A 154 10.17 0.48 1.86
N GLN A 155 9.86 1.40 2.76
CA GLN A 155 10.12 2.83 2.57
C GLN A 155 11.61 3.15 2.48
N PHE A 156 12.42 2.47 3.30
CA PHE A 156 13.89 2.57 3.24
C PHE A 156 14.46 2.01 1.94
N LEU A 157 13.94 0.89 1.46
CA LEU A 157 14.40 0.25 0.23
C LEU A 157 13.89 0.94 -1.06
N LEU A 158 12.79 1.68 -0.98
CA LEU A 158 12.16 2.30 -2.15
C LEU A 158 13.10 3.20 -2.96
N PRO A 159 13.91 4.12 -2.38
CA PRO A 159 14.85 4.92 -3.15
C PRO A 159 15.88 4.08 -3.91
N PHE A 160 16.35 2.95 -3.35
CA PHE A 160 17.27 2.04 -4.04
C PHE A 160 16.60 1.35 -5.23
N LEU A 161 15.33 0.92 -5.08
CA LEU A 161 14.54 0.36 -6.17
C LEU A 161 14.33 1.39 -7.30
N ILE A 162 14.06 2.64 -6.94
CA ILE A 162 13.95 3.75 -7.89
C ILE A 162 15.28 3.95 -8.63
N GLY A 163 16.42 3.93 -7.92
CA GLY A 163 17.75 4.03 -8.52
C GLY A 163 18.03 2.92 -9.53
N ILE A 164 17.64 1.68 -9.22
CA ILE A 164 17.78 0.53 -10.14
C ILE A 164 16.92 0.73 -11.40
N VAL A 165 15.65 1.12 -11.24
CA VAL A 165 14.74 1.39 -12.37
C VAL A 165 15.27 2.51 -13.25
N ALA A 166 15.76 3.60 -12.65
CA ALA A 166 16.33 4.73 -13.37
C ALA A 166 17.63 4.34 -14.14
N SER A 167 18.53 3.58 -13.51
CA SER A 167 19.76 3.11 -14.15
C SER A 167 19.50 2.14 -15.32
N ALA A 168 18.40 1.41 -15.26
CA ALA A 168 17.94 0.53 -16.35
C ALA A 168 17.16 1.27 -17.45
N ASN A 169 17.07 2.61 -17.40
CA ASN A 169 16.26 3.43 -18.32
C ASN A 169 14.78 3.00 -18.40
N MET A 170 14.23 2.43 -17.33
CA MET A 170 12.84 2.02 -17.26
C MET A 170 11.95 3.16 -16.78
N SER A 171 10.67 3.16 -17.21
CA SER A 171 9.71 4.16 -16.79
C SER A 171 9.40 4.05 -15.28
N TYR A 172 9.14 5.19 -14.63
CA TYR A 172 8.65 5.23 -13.24
C TYR A 172 7.38 4.36 -13.03
N LYS A 173 6.59 4.16 -14.09
CA LYS A 173 5.40 3.28 -14.05
C LYS A 173 5.72 1.83 -13.69
N THR A 174 6.95 1.39 -13.93
CA THR A 174 7.39 0.01 -13.68
C THR A 174 7.22 -0.38 -12.21
N ILE A 175 7.58 0.48 -11.26
CA ILE A 175 7.45 0.17 -9.83
C ILE A 175 5.96 0.05 -9.45
N PHE A 176 5.10 0.91 -10.01
CA PHE A 176 3.65 0.81 -9.78
C PHE A 176 3.08 -0.51 -10.31
N ILE A 177 3.46 -0.91 -11.52
CA ILE A 177 2.99 -2.16 -12.13
C ILE A 177 3.49 -3.37 -11.32
N VAL A 178 4.77 -3.40 -10.95
CA VAL A 178 5.35 -4.49 -10.15
C VAL A 178 4.69 -4.57 -8.78
N ALA A 179 4.48 -3.45 -8.10
CA ALA A 179 3.78 -3.41 -6.82
C ALA A 179 2.32 -3.86 -6.95
N GLY A 180 1.63 -3.46 -8.03
CA GLY A 180 0.27 -3.89 -8.34
C GLY A 180 0.15 -5.40 -8.58
N ILE A 181 1.11 -5.99 -9.30
CA ILE A 181 1.18 -7.46 -9.50
C ILE A 181 1.50 -8.15 -8.17
N ALA A 182 2.45 -7.63 -7.40
CA ALA A 182 2.85 -8.23 -6.14
C ALA A 182 1.70 -8.26 -5.13
N ILE A 183 0.94 -7.16 -4.97
CA ILE A 183 -0.21 -7.13 -4.07
C ILE A 183 -1.36 -8.02 -4.58
N PHE A 184 -1.54 -8.16 -5.89
CA PHE A 184 -2.52 -9.07 -6.47
C PHE A 184 -2.19 -10.54 -6.14
N ILE A 185 -0.92 -10.94 -6.27
CA ILE A 185 -0.44 -12.29 -5.91
C ILE A 185 -0.64 -12.51 -4.40
N ASP A 186 -0.29 -11.53 -3.57
CA ASP A 186 -0.51 -11.59 -2.12
C ASP A 186 -1.99 -11.72 -1.75
N GLY A 187 -2.87 -11.07 -2.51
CA GLY A 187 -4.32 -11.24 -2.37
C GLY A 187 -4.79 -12.67 -2.59
N ILE A 188 -4.17 -13.41 -3.51
CA ILE A 188 -4.42 -14.85 -3.69
C ILE A 188 -3.99 -15.63 -2.44
N LEU A 189 -2.86 -15.27 -1.82
CA LEU A 189 -2.43 -15.87 -0.56
C LEU A 189 -3.43 -15.59 0.58
N ILE A 190 -3.96 -14.37 0.68
CA ILE A 190 -5.01 -14.02 1.65
C ILE A 190 -6.29 -14.86 1.45
N LEU A 191 -6.64 -15.20 0.20
CA LEU A 191 -7.78 -16.08 -0.08
C LEU A 191 -7.56 -17.53 0.38
N ILE A 192 -6.35 -18.04 0.26
CA ILE A 192 -6.02 -19.45 0.50
C ILE A 192 -5.65 -19.70 1.96
N LEU A 193 -4.88 -18.79 2.57
CA LEU A 193 -4.37 -18.93 3.92
C LEU A 193 -5.45 -18.58 4.99
N PRO A 194 -5.31 -19.04 6.22
CA PRO A 194 -6.23 -18.74 7.32
C PRO A 194 -6.05 -17.29 7.83
N PHE A 195 -6.82 -16.37 7.25
CA PHE A 195 -6.96 -14.96 7.65
C PHE A 195 -8.26 -14.75 8.41
#